data_5f82597bf19289f636eab7a119b5ae27
#
_entry.id   5f82597bf19289f636eab7a119b5ae27
#
_cell.length_a   1.000
_cell.length_b   1.000
_cell.length_c   1.000
_cell.angle_alpha   90.00
_cell.angle_beta   90.00
_cell.angle_gamma   90.00
#
_symmetry.space_group_name_H-M   'P 1'
#
loop_
_entity.id
_entity.type
_entity.pdbx_description
1 polymer ?
#
loop_
_entity_poly.entity_id
_entity_poly.type
_entity_poly.pdbx_seq_one_letter_code
_entity_poly.pdbx_strand_id
1 'polypeptide(L)'
;YDTWSDVALHNMLHMSVSPLGGWRTIIPSAWLTMAYKEERIDTKDSRNFVFNGKGEMVGFRKYSLRASNSIALVDDEESTYYGYRPGVSAPFNNKEYAYFKKYSNWDIYENENDASPQQRSGINYRVIRLADVYLMYAECMIKGGTDDTGLSEALKYINRVRRRSAIELLGQSTDLGAEYAREATYNETIYTAQSLMEHLMYIERPLELSIEGHAIRQIDLRRWGITKQRFQYLSQQKFTNADPQGTPYTTIGKDGKEVKRWGARLYRFNSTIHTEAQKIVDYEQAAGNYNEKMHAYYPIPNGETMANPNLYNK
;
A
#
# COMPACT_ATOMS: atom_id res chain seq x y z
N TYR A 1 34.86 -4.35 14.64
CA TYR A 1 33.48 -3.87 14.60
C TYR A 1 32.57 -5.08 14.83
N ASP A 2 31.83 -5.05 15.92
CA ASP A 2 30.83 -6.05 16.23
C ASP A 2 29.66 -5.88 15.26
N THR A 3 29.41 -6.89 14.43
CA THR A 3 28.33 -6.87 13.43
C THR A 3 26.96 -6.62 14.06
N TRP A 4 26.75 -6.96 15.32
CA TRP A 4 25.50 -6.74 16.03
C TRP A 4 25.30 -5.29 16.52
N SER A 5 26.37 -4.61 16.93
CA SER A 5 26.26 -3.19 17.33
C SER A 5 25.98 -2.29 16.14
N ASP A 6 26.53 -2.62 14.97
CA ASP A 6 26.24 -1.89 13.74
C ASP A 6 24.80 -2.14 13.25
N VAL A 7 24.27 -3.35 13.41
CA VAL A 7 22.89 -3.71 13.07
C VAL A 7 21.89 -2.92 13.92
N ALA A 8 22.19 -2.63 15.18
CA ALA A 8 21.32 -1.84 16.05
C ALA A 8 21.18 -0.38 15.58
N LEU A 9 22.10 0.14 14.77
CA LEU A 9 22.03 1.48 14.19
C LEU A 9 21.31 1.54 12.84
N HIS A 10 20.99 0.38 12.24
CA HIS A 10 20.37 0.29 10.94
C HIS A 10 18.91 -0.15 11.01
N ASN A 11 18.15 0.30 10.04
CA ASN A 11 16.78 -0.14 9.87
C ASN A 11 16.74 -1.59 9.38
N MET A 12 16.25 -2.51 10.22
CA MET A 12 16.07 -3.93 9.91
C MET A 12 14.76 -4.24 9.18
N LEU A 13 14.03 -3.24 8.73
CA LEU A 13 12.72 -3.43 8.13
C LEU A 13 12.80 -4.26 6.82
N HIS A 14 13.90 -4.13 6.08
CA HIS A 14 14.16 -4.95 4.88
C HIS A 14 14.09 -6.45 5.19
N MET A 15 14.66 -6.89 6.32
CA MET A 15 14.58 -8.29 6.74
C MET A 15 13.15 -8.71 7.09
N SER A 16 12.38 -7.82 7.69
CA SER A 16 11.01 -8.11 8.09
C SER A 16 10.04 -8.21 6.90
N VAL A 17 10.28 -7.47 5.83
CA VAL A 17 9.38 -7.43 4.65
C VAL A 17 9.78 -8.40 3.56
N SER A 18 11.05 -8.85 3.51
CA SER A 18 11.55 -9.68 2.44
C SER A 18 11.27 -11.16 2.65
N PRO A 19 10.82 -11.87 1.60
CA PRO A 19 10.74 -13.33 1.60
C PRO A 19 12.04 -14.01 1.15
N LEU A 20 12.97 -13.28 0.54
CA LEU A 20 14.26 -13.78 0.07
C LEU A 20 15.40 -13.33 0.98
N GLY A 21 15.93 -14.25 1.76
CA GLY A 21 16.96 -13.98 2.76
C GLY A 21 16.48 -13.22 3.99
N GLY A 22 15.24 -12.78 4.01
CA GLY A 22 14.60 -12.10 5.14
C GLY A 22 13.64 -12.99 5.92
N TRP A 23 12.97 -12.39 6.90
CA TRP A 23 12.08 -13.12 7.83
C TRP A 23 10.61 -13.14 7.39
N ARG A 24 10.22 -12.32 6.42
CA ARG A 24 8.86 -12.11 5.90
C ARG A 24 7.78 -12.05 6.99
N THR A 25 8.06 -11.33 8.05
CA THR A 25 7.15 -11.15 9.19
C THR A 25 6.08 -10.08 8.93
N ILE A 26 6.32 -9.21 7.95
CA ILE A 26 5.41 -8.13 7.57
C ILE A 26 5.03 -8.31 6.11
N ILE A 27 3.76 -8.62 5.87
CA ILE A 27 3.18 -8.78 4.53
C ILE A 27 1.99 -7.83 4.34
N PRO A 28 1.68 -7.42 3.10
CA PRO A 28 0.48 -6.63 2.83
C PRO A 28 -0.79 -7.41 3.19
N SER A 29 -1.73 -6.75 3.84
CA SER A 29 -3.06 -7.33 4.05
C SER A 29 -3.79 -7.52 2.72
N ALA A 30 -4.79 -8.42 2.69
CA ALA A 30 -5.61 -8.63 1.50
C ALA A 30 -6.35 -7.33 1.12
N TRP A 31 -6.84 -6.58 2.11
CA TRP A 31 -7.45 -5.27 1.84
C TRP A 31 -6.49 -4.31 1.14
N LEU A 32 -5.26 -4.14 1.67
CA LEU A 32 -4.28 -3.21 1.10
C LEU A 32 -3.87 -3.66 -0.31
N THR A 33 -3.64 -4.95 -0.49
CA THR A 33 -3.29 -5.53 -1.79
C THR A 33 -4.40 -5.29 -2.81
N MET A 34 -5.67 -5.52 -2.43
CA MET A 34 -6.80 -5.28 -3.32
C MET A 34 -6.97 -3.79 -3.64
N ALA A 35 -6.79 -2.92 -2.66
CA ALA A 35 -6.87 -1.47 -2.88
C ALA A 35 -5.82 -0.99 -3.90
N TYR A 36 -4.59 -1.51 -3.87
CA TYR A 36 -3.59 -1.25 -4.91
C TYR A 36 -4.00 -1.82 -6.28
N LYS A 37 -4.59 -3.03 -6.32
CA LYS A 37 -5.03 -3.65 -7.57
C LYS A 37 -6.18 -2.90 -8.25
N GLU A 38 -7.01 -2.24 -7.47
CA GLU A 38 -8.19 -1.50 -7.95
C GLU A 38 -7.87 -0.03 -8.29
N GLU A 39 -6.65 0.41 -8.06
CA GLU A 39 -6.23 1.77 -8.37
C GLU A 39 -6.14 2.00 -9.87
N ARG A 40 -6.84 3.02 -10.37
CA ARG A 40 -6.88 3.35 -11.79
C ARG A 40 -5.65 4.12 -12.22
N ILE A 41 -5.10 3.77 -13.36
CA ILE A 41 -3.97 4.44 -13.98
C ILE A 41 -4.42 5.64 -14.82
N ASP A 42 -3.52 6.62 -14.97
CA ASP A 42 -3.68 7.68 -15.94
C ASP A 42 -3.33 7.16 -17.35
N THR A 43 -4.33 7.04 -18.21
CA THR A 43 -4.15 6.51 -19.57
C THR A 43 -3.51 7.50 -20.56
N LYS A 44 -3.32 8.75 -20.16
CA LYS A 44 -2.58 9.76 -20.92
C LYS A 44 -1.10 9.80 -20.55
N ASP A 45 -0.71 9.23 -19.44
CA ASP A 45 0.68 9.23 -18.99
C ASP A 45 1.47 8.11 -19.66
N SER A 46 2.49 8.47 -20.44
CA SER A 46 3.31 7.52 -21.21
C SER A 46 4.04 6.47 -20.35
N ARG A 47 4.23 6.73 -19.06
CA ARG A 47 4.82 5.76 -18.12
C ARG A 47 3.93 4.54 -17.90
N ASN A 48 2.65 4.63 -18.25
CA ASN A 48 1.70 3.53 -18.22
C ASN A 48 1.61 2.77 -19.54
N PHE A 49 2.28 3.20 -20.61
CA PHE A 49 2.23 2.52 -21.88
C PHE A 49 3.12 1.26 -21.87
N VAL A 50 2.60 0.20 -22.45
CA VAL A 50 3.31 -1.07 -22.64
C VAL A 50 3.67 -1.21 -24.11
N PHE A 51 4.94 -1.48 -24.38
CA PHE A 51 5.46 -1.64 -25.73
C PHE A 51 5.90 -3.09 -25.97
N ASN A 52 5.68 -3.58 -27.19
CA ASN A 52 6.21 -4.87 -27.63
C ASN A 52 7.71 -4.76 -28.01
N GLY A 53 8.31 -5.91 -28.40
CA GLY A 53 9.71 -5.96 -28.81
C GLY A 53 10.07 -5.17 -30.08
N LYS A 54 9.06 -4.65 -30.79
CA LYS A 54 9.23 -3.80 -31.99
C LYS A 54 9.08 -2.30 -31.66
N GLY A 55 8.82 -1.95 -30.42
CA GLY A 55 8.58 -0.57 -30.00
C GLY A 55 7.17 -0.05 -30.27
N GLU A 56 6.22 -0.91 -30.63
CA GLU A 56 4.81 -0.55 -30.84
C GLU A 56 4.07 -0.60 -29.50
N MET A 57 3.23 0.40 -29.23
CA MET A 57 2.37 0.41 -28.05
C MET A 57 1.29 -0.67 -28.21
N VAL A 58 1.25 -1.62 -27.28
CA VAL A 58 0.33 -2.76 -27.29
C VAL A 58 -0.73 -2.71 -26.17
N GLY A 59 -0.63 -1.75 -25.26
CA GLY A 59 -1.60 -1.60 -24.18
C GLY A 59 -1.09 -0.73 -23.04
N PHE A 60 -1.72 -0.90 -21.88
CA PHE A 60 -1.39 -0.18 -20.67
C PHE A 60 -0.93 -1.14 -19.57
N ARG A 61 -0.17 -0.60 -18.59
CA ARG A 61 0.14 -1.31 -17.38
C ARG A 61 -1.16 -1.77 -16.69
N LYS A 62 -1.12 -2.96 -16.12
CA LYS A 62 -2.24 -3.49 -15.34
C LYS A 62 -2.39 -2.76 -14.01
N TYR A 63 -1.27 -2.41 -13.39
CA TYR A 63 -1.22 -1.77 -12.08
C TYR A 63 -0.48 -0.44 -12.16
N SER A 64 -0.86 0.48 -11.25
CA SER A 64 -0.23 1.79 -11.15
C SER A 64 1.26 1.68 -10.79
N LEU A 65 2.03 2.72 -11.10
CA LEU A 65 3.42 2.82 -10.64
C LEU A 65 3.52 2.80 -9.11
N ARG A 66 2.52 3.37 -8.42
CA ARG A 66 2.47 3.33 -6.95
C ARG A 66 2.33 1.89 -6.44
N ALA A 67 1.40 1.12 -7.00
CA ALA A 67 1.23 -0.29 -6.67
C ALA A 67 2.51 -1.08 -6.95
N SER A 68 3.02 -1.01 -8.18
CA SER A 68 4.21 -1.74 -8.64
C SER A 68 5.48 -1.43 -7.85
N ASN A 69 5.61 -0.21 -7.29
CA ASN A 69 6.76 0.18 -6.46
C ASN A 69 6.52 0.01 -4.95
N SER A 70 5.29 -0.18 -4.51
CA SER A 70 4.98 -0.41 -3.10
C SER A 70 4.92 -1.87 -2.73
N ILE A 71 4.36 -2.71 -3.61
CA ILE A 71 4.21 -4.15 -3.42
C ILE A 71 4.57 -4.92 -4.69
N ALA A 72 5.06 -6.14 -4.52
CA ALA A 72 5.22 -7.11 -5.60
C ALA A 72 3.93 -7.93 -5.71
N LEU A 73 3.28 -7.86 -6.87
CA LEU A 73 2.09 -8.64 -7.22
C LEU A 73 2.48 -9.72 -8.21
N VAL A 74 2.01 -10.95 -7.99
CA VAL A 74 2.36 -12.11 -8.82
C VAL A 74 2.01 -11.93 -10.30
N ASP A 75 0.99 -11.14 -10.58
CA ASP A 75 0.46 -10.87 -11.93
C ASP A 75 0.78 -9.45 -12.46
N ASP A 76 1.83 -8.80 -11.92
CA ASP A 76 2.36 -7.54 -12.43
C ASP A 76 3.48 -7.80 -13.45
N GLU A 77 3.09 -7.84 -14.72
CA GLU A 77 3.99 -8.16 -15.84
C GLU A 77 5.01 -7.03 -16.12
N GLU A 78 4.73 -5.81 -15.65
CA GLU A 78 5.56 -4.62 -15.88
C GLU A 78 6.45 -4.29 -14.67
N SER A 79 6.57 -5.20 -13.73
CA SER A 79 7.35 -5.02 -12.52
C SER A 79 8.43 -6.09 -12.37
N THR A 80 9.43 -5.78 -11.54
CA THR A 80 10.47 -6.73 -11.12
C THR A 80 10.50 -6.82 -9.61
N TYR A 81 11.03 -7.93 -9.09
CA TYR A 81 11.24 -8.14 -7.67
C TYR A 81 12.43 -9.07 -7.47
N TYR A 82 13.52 -8.57 -6.88
CA TYR A 82 14.81 -9.27 -6.75
C TYR A 82 15.33 -9.80 -8.09
N GLY A 83 15.38 -8.93 -9.11
CA GLY A 83 15.89 -9.27 -10.44
C GLY A 83 14.94 -10.04 -11.35
N TYR A 84 13.83 -10.56 -10.82
CA TYR A 84 12.87 -11.38 -11.56
C TYR A 84 11.50 -10.70 -11.67
N ARG A 85 10.71 -11.13 -12.64
CA ARG A 85 9.27 -10.79 -12.63
C ARG A 85 8.60 -11.51 -11.45
N PRO A 86 7.70 -10.85 -10.72
CA PRO A 86 6.97 -11.51 -9.65
C PRO A 86 6.27 -12.78 -10.14
N GLY A 87 6.35 -13.86 -9.36
CA GLY A 87 5.72 -15.14 -9.66
C GLY A 87 6.44 -16.02 -10.71
N VAL A 88 7.53 -15.58 -11.35
CA VAL A 88 8.32 -16.42 -12.27
C VAL A 88 9.17 -17.42 -11.49
N SER A 89 9.67 -17.01 -10.33
CA SER A 89 10.48 -17.83 -9.43
C SER A 89 10.09 -17.58 -7.98
N ALA A 90 10.74 -18.27 -7.02
CA ALA A 90 10.69 -17.80 -5.66
C ALA A 90 10.88 -16.26 -5.66
N PRO A 91 10.21 -15.49 -4.81
CA PRO A 91 9.81 -15.89 -3.47
C PRO A 91 8.35 -16.34 -3.29
N PHE A 92 7.53 -16.27 -4.30
CA PHE A 92 6.13 -16.63 -4.16
C PHE A 92 5.92 -18.14 -4.10
N ASN A 93 5.01 -18.58 -3.23
CA ASN A 93 4.48 -19.93 -3.22
C ASN A 93 2.99 -19.93 -3.62
N ASN A 94 2.34 -21.10 -3.57
CA ASN A 94 0.96 -21.24 -4.05
C ASN A 94 -0.11 -20.47 -3.25
N LYS A 95 0.24 -19.87 -2.11
CA LYS A 95 -0.73 -19.19 -1.22
C LYS A 95 -0.49 -17.70 -1.12
N GLU A 96 0.73 -17.25 -1.36
CA GLU A 96 1.11 -15.85 -1.19
C GLU A 96 0.74 -15.04 -2.44
N TYR A 97 0.19 -13.84 -2.24
CA TYR A 97 -0.34 -13.00 -3.30
C TYR A 97 0.38 -11.66 -3.43
N ALA A 98 1.08 -11.21 -2.40
CA ALA A 98 1.86 -9.97 -2.42
C ALA A 98 2.94 -9.93 -1.34
N TYR A 99 4.01 -9.16 -1.60
CA TYR A 99 5.04 -8.76 -0.64
C TYR A 99 5.31 -7.27 -0.73
N PHE A 100 5.78 -6.65 0.35
CA PHE A 100 6.23 -5.26 0.29
C PHE A 100 7.54 -5.14 -0.50
N LYS A 101 7.61 -4.11 -1.34
CA LYS A 101 8.83 -3.65 -2.01
C LYS A 101 9.47 -2.50 -1.23
N LYS A 102 8.64 -1.61 -0.65
CA LYS A 102 9.14 -0.56 0.22
C LYS A 102 9.98 -1.15 1.33
N TYR A 103 11.14 -0.56 1.57
CA TYR A 103 12.15 -0.97 2.56
C TYR A 103 12.88 -2.29 2.30
N SER A 104 12.60 -3.05 1.26
CA SER A 104 13.42 -4.16 0.82
C SER A 104 14.45 -3.71 -0.23
N ASN A 105 15.56 -4.42 -0.36
CA ASN A 105 16.60 -4.12 -1.37
C ASN A 105 16.30 -4.80 -2.73
N TRP A 106 15.04 -4.94 -3.08
CA TRP A 106 14.55 -5.70 -4.23
C TRP A 106 15.08 -5.25 -5.60
N ASP A 107 15.55 -4.02 -5.70
CA ASP A 107 16.08 -3.41 -6.92
C ASP A 107 17.62 -3.33 -6.93
N ILE A 108 18.27 -3.77 -5.86
CA ILE A 108 19.72 -3.71 -5.67
C ILE A 108 20.32 -5.11 -5.63
N TYR A 109 19.67 -6.05 -4.95
CA TYR A 109 20.15 -7.42 -4.72
C TYR A 109 19.18 -8.45 -5.27
N GLU A 110 19.67 -9.68 -5.47
CA GLU A 110 18.81 -10.82 -5.77
C GLU A 110 18.25 -11.46 -4.49
N ASN A 111 18.86 -11.15 -3.32
CA ASN A 111 18.52 -11.72 -2.02
C ASN A 111 19.06 -10.81 -0.91
N GLU A 112 18.36 -10.67 0.22
CA GLU A 112 18.80 -9.80 1.33
C GLU A 112 20.11 -10.26 1.99
N ASN A 113 20.53 -11.51 1.79
CA ASN A 113 21.82 -12.00 2.26
C ASN A 113 23.02 -11.59 1.38
N ASP A 114 22.76 -11.01 0.20
CA ASP A 114 23.83 -10.58 -0.72
C ASP A 114 24.48 -9.25 -0.27
N ALA A 115 23.85 -8.54 0.67
CA ALA A 115 24.43 -7.37 1.28
C ALA A 115 25.72 -7.72 2.03
N SER A 116 26.78 -6.92 1.83
CA SER A 116 28.05 -7.08 2.54
C SER A 116 28.34 -5.85 3.41
N PRO A 117 28.45 -5.99 4.75
CA PRO A 117 28.09 -7.19 5.53
C PRO A 117 26.61 -7.53 5.50
N GLN A 118 26.32 -8.80 5.78
CA GLN A 118 24.94 -9.30 5.76
C GLN A 118 24.00 -8.48 6.66
N GLN A 119 22.72 -8.47 6.32
CA GLN A 119 21.66 -7.79 7.05
C GLN A 119 21.77 -6.26 7.11
N ARG A 120 22.52 -5.65 6.21
CA ARG A 120 22.60 -4.18 6.07
C ARG A 120 21.74 -3.70 4.91
N SER A 121 21.17 -2.52 5.08
CA SER A 121 20.44 -1.81 4.03
C SER A 121 20.81 -0.34 4.03
N GLY A 122 21.09 0.21 2.85
CA GLY A 122 21.25 1.65 2.66
C GLY A 122 19.93 2.41 2.57
N ILE A 123 18.79 1.72 2.70
CA ILE A 123 17.47 2.36 2.61
C ILE A 123 17.21 3.14 3.89
N ASN A 124 17.08 4.47 3.73
CA ASN A 124 16.74 5.36 4.83
C ASN A 124 15.32 5.11 5.34
N TYR A 125 15.17 5.07 6.65
CA TYR A 125 13.85 5.06 7.28
C TYR A 125 13.16 6.40 7.06
N ARG A 126 11.98 6.38 6.44
CA ARG A 126 11.21 7.58 6.11
C ARG A 126 10.30 7.95 7.27
N VAL A 127 10.69 8.94 8.06
CA VAL A 127 9.86 9.47 9.16
C VAL A 127 8.71 10.31 8.58
N ILE A 128 9.06 11.30 7.76
CA ILE A 128 8.13 12.18 7.02
C ILE A 128 8.73 12.43 5.64
N ARG A 129 7.89 12.50 4.62
CA ARG A 129 8.29 12.90 3.27
C ARG A 129 7.26 13.86 2.64
N LEU A 130 7.67 14.53 1.58
CA LEU A 130 6.89 15.60 0.95
C LEU A 130 5.45 15.18 0.60
N ALA A 131 5.23 13.93 0.18
CA ALA A 131 3.88 13.44 -0.11
C ALA A 131 2.99 13.44 1.15
N ASP A 132 3.53 13.07 2.32
CA ASP A 132 2.78 13.13 3.58
C ASP A 132 2.43 14.60 3.92
N VAL A 133 3.39 15.51 3.75
CA VAL A 133 3.14 16.96 3.94
C VAL A 133 2.05 17.48 3.01
N TYR A 134 2.06 17.09 1.74
CA TYR A 134 1.00 17.46 0.79
C TYR A 134 -0.38 16.94 1.20
N LEU A 135 -0.46 15.69 1.66
CA LEU A 135 -1.73 15.10 2.09
C LEU A 135 -2.23 15.71 3.41
N MET A 136 -1.33 16.06 4.34
CA MET A 136 -1.69 16.81 5.55
C MET A 136 -2.15 18.23 5.22
N TYR A 137 -1.46 18.91 4.29
CA TYR A 137 -1.87 20.23 3.83
C TYR A 137 -3.26 20.20 3.18
N ALA A 138 -3.52 19.22 2.32
CA ALA A 138 -4.84 19.04 1.71
C ALA A 138 -5.94 18.85 2.77
N GLU A 139 -5.69 18.06 3.81
CA GLU A 139 -6.61 17.89 4.94
C GLU A 139 -6.88 19.22 5.66
N CYS A 140 -5.84 20.04 5.86
CA CYS A 140 -5.98 21.37 6.48
C CYS A 140 -6.82 22.31 5.61
N MET A 141 -6.64 22.29 4.28
CA MET A 141 -7.38 23.16 3.37
C MET A 141 -8.89 22.93 3.43
N ILE A 142 -9.32 21.69 3.59
CA ILE A 142 -10.73 21.33 3.74
C ILE A 142 -11.16 21.24 5.22
N LYS A 143 -10.34 21.71 6.15
CA LYS A 143 -10.60 21.69 7.61
C LYS A 143 -11.12 20.33 8.09
N GLY A 144 -10.44 19.24 7.69
CA GLY A 144 -10.84 17.89 8.06
C GLY A 144 -12.19 17.44 7.47
N GLY A 145 -12.62 18.03 6.34
CA GLY A 145 -13.86 17.65 5.65
C GLY A 145 -15.07 18.55 5.94
N THR A 146 -14.86 19.73 6.55
CA THR A 146 -15.95 20.62 6.97
C THR A 146 -16.04 21.94 6.18
N ASP A 147 -15.09 22.18 5.25
CA ASP A 147 -15.02 23.45 4.53
C ASP A 147 -14.69 23.25 3.04
N ASP A 148 -15.67 23.49 2.20
CA ASP A 148 -15.54 23.38 0.73
C ASP A 148 -14.71 24.54 0.11
N THR A 149 -14.43 25.63 0.84
CA THR A 149 -13.71 26.78 0.27
C THR A 149 -12.27 26.45 -0.11
N GLY A 150 -11.66 25.46 0.56
CA GLY A 150 -10.31 24.97 0.28
C GLY A 150 -10.24 23.78 -0.68
N LEU A 151 -11.36 23.34 -1.25
CA LEU A 151 -11.46 22.08 -2.00
C LEU A 151 -10.54 22.04 -3.23
N SER A 152 -10.51 23.10 -4.02
CA SER A 152 -9.67 23.19 -5.22
C SER A 152 -8.18 23.06 -4.88
N GLU A 153 -7.73 23.75 -3.83
CA GLU A 153 -6.33 23.67 -3.39
C GLU A 153 -6.01 22.30 -2.81
N ALA A 154 -6.91 21.68 -2.05
CA ALA A 154 -6.75 20.32 -1.53
C ALA A 154 -6.60 19.30 -2.66
N LEU A 155 -7.49 19.34 -3.66
CA LEU A 155 -7.43 18.50 -4.85
C LEU A 155 -6.10 18.64 -5.59
N LYS A 156 -5.61 19.87 -5.76
CA LYS A 156 -4.32 20.15 -6.41
C LYS A 156 -3.17 19.42 -5.71
N TYR A 157 -3.06 19.48 -4.39
CA TYR A 157 -1.96 18.83 -3.68
C TYR A 157 -2.09 17.30 -3.66
N ILE A 158 -3.30 16.76 -3.56
CA ILE A 158 -3.54 15.33 -3.70
C ILE A 158 -3.15 14.88 -5.12
N ASN A 159 -3.57 15.63 -6.14
CA ASN A 159 -3.28 15.32 -7.54
C ASN A 159 -1.78 15.40 -7.88
N ARG A 160 -0.99 16.24 -7.24
CA ARG A 160 0.47 16.21 -7.36
C ARG A 160 1.07 14.89 -6.87
N VAL A 161 0.56 14.33 -5.77
CA VAL A 161 0.95 13.01 -5.29
C VAL A 161 0.55 11.93 -6.29
N ARG A 162 -0.67 11.98 -6.79
CA ARG A 162 -1.21 11.02 -7.77
C ARG A 162 -0.48 11.10 -9.12
N ARG A 163 -0.24 12.30 -9.63
CA ARG A 163 0.48 12.55 -10.89
C ARG A 163 1.89 11.97 -10.87
N ARG A 164 2.60 12.08 -9.77
CA ARG A 164 3.93 11.46 -9.61
C ARG A 164 3.91 9.96 -9.91
N SER A 165 2.82 9.28 -9.58
CA SER A 165 2.64 7.83 -9.72
C SER A 165 1.84 7.42 -10.96
N ALA A 166 1.59 8.36 -11.88
CA ALA A 166 0.81 8.14 -13.10
C ALA A 166 -0.57 7.51 -12.84
N ILE A 167 -1.25 7.98 -11.79
CA ILE A 167 -2.57 7.51 -11.37
C ILE A 167 -3.62 8.50 -11.85
N GLU A 168 -4.80 8.02 -12.22
CA GLU A 168 -5.97 8.85 -12.52
C GLU A 168 -6.17 9.92 -11.46
N LEU A 169 -6.34 11.18 -11.86
CA LEU A 169 -6.47 12.32 -10.95
C LEU A 169 -7.90 12.47 -10.43
N LEU A 170 -8.03 13.10 -9.26
CA LEU A 170 -9.32 13.34 -8.63
C LEU A 170 -9.93 14.68 -9.11
N GLY A 171 -11.24 14.74 -9.14
CA GLY A 171 -12.00 15.93 -9.54
C GLY A 171 -12.35 15.94 -11.02
N GLN A 172 -12.75 17.09 -11.52
CA GLN A 172 -13.11 17.27 -12.91
C GLN A 172 -11.97 17.96 -13.67
N SER A 173 -11.73 17.54 -14.90
CA SER A 173 -10.70 18.16 -15.76
C SER A 173 -11.01 19.61 -16.12
N THR A 174 -12.26 20.04 -15.94
CA THR A 174 -12.76 21.41 -16.17
C THR A 174 -12.72 22.30 -14.93
N ASP A 175 -12.36 21.77 -13.75
CA ASP A 175 -12.34 22.54 -12.51
C ASP A 175 -11.30 23.67 -12.58
N LEU A 176 -11.65 24.81 -11.97
CA LEU A 176 -10.69 25.88 -11.71
C LEU A 176 -9.57 25.35 -10.81
N GLY A 177 -8.36 25.33 -11.35
CA GLY A 177 -7.20 24.75 -10.63
C GLY A 177 -6.86 23.31 -11.01
N ALA A 178 -7.52 22.72 -11.99
CA ALA A 178 -7.08 21.45 -12.61
C ALA A 178 -5.73 21.64 -13.32
N GLU A 179 -4.66 21.44 -12.57
CA GLU A 179 -3.28 21.75 -12.97
C GLU A 179 -2.85 20.96 -14.22
N TYR A 180 -3.42 19.76 -14.45
CA TYR A 180 -3.04 18.81 -15.51
C TYR A 180 -4.20 18.46 -16.45
N ALA A 181 -5.19 19.35 -16.61
CA ALA A 181 -6.44 19.05 -17.33
C ALA A 181 -6.26 18.47 -18.74
N ARG A 182 -5.21 18.89 -19.47
CA ARG A 182 -4.91 18.41 -20.84
C ARG A 182 -4.01 17.18 -20.86
N GLU A 183 -3.22 17.00 -19.80
CA GLU A 183 -2.09 16.05 -19.76
C GLU A 183 -2.42 14.79 -18.94
N ALA A 184 -3.53 14.76 -18.23
CA ALA A 184 -3.91 13.67 -17.36
C ALA A 184 -5.36 13.25 -17.51
N THR A 185 -5.65 12.02 -17.10
CA THR A 185 -7.01 11.50 -16.95
C THR A 185 -7.52 11.86 -15.56
N TYR A 186 -8.75 12.37 -15.48
CA TYR A 186 -9.47 12.66 -14.25
C TYR A 186 -10.61 11.67 -14.05
N ASN A 187 -11.00 11.42 -12.80
CA ASN A 187 -12.11 10.52 -12.49
C ASN A 187 -13.49 11.17 -12.66
N GLU A 188 -13.51 12.46 -13.02
CA GLU A 188 -14.70 13.30 -13.27
C GLU A 188 -15.72 13.30 -12.11
N THR A 189 -15.24 13.06 -10.90
CA THR A 189 -16.04 13.05 -9.68
C THR A 189 -16.15 14.45 -9.11
N ILE A 190 -17.37 14.89 -8.78
CA ILE A 190 -17.60 16.12 -8.02
C ILE A 190 -17.40 15.80 -6.55
N TYR A 191 -16.38 16.39 -5.95
CA TYR A 191 -16.06 16.23 -4.54
C TYR A 191 -16.70 17.33 -3.69
N THR A 192 -17.03 16.97 -2.46
CA THR A 192 -17.20 17.90 -1.33
C THR A 192 -15.99 17.74 -0.40
N ALA A 193 -15.81 18.67 0.53
CA ALA A 193 -14.77 18.55 1.55
C ALA A 193 -14.89 17.22 2.32
N GLN A 194 -16.12 16.83 2.68
CA GLN A 194 -16.37 15.56 3.37
C GLN A 194 -15.96 14.35 2.51
N SER A 195 -16.42 14.24 1.28
CA SER A 195 -16.11 13.10 0.42
C SER A 195 -14.61 13.04 0.06
N LEU A 196 -13.94 14.19 -0.06
CA LEU A 196 -12.52 14.26 -0.27
C LEU A 196 -11.75 13.84 0.99
N MET A 197 -12.23 14.21 2.18
CA MET A 197 -11.65 13.73 3.44
C MET A 197 -11.80 12.22 3.60
N GLU A 198 -12.94 11.66 3.24
CA GLU A 198 -13.14 10.20 3.22
C GLU A 198 -12.15 9.51 2.26
N HIS A 199 -11.93 10.08 1.08
CA HIS A 199 -10.91 9.59 0.16
C HIS A 199 -9.50 9.63 0.78
N LEU A 200 -9.13 10.74 1.43
CA LEU A 200 -7.86 10.87 2.14
C LEU A 200 -7.71 9.82 3.24
N MET A 201 -8.73 9.64 4.08
CA MET A 201 -8.71 8.71 5.21
C MET A 201 -8.63 7.25 4.78
N TYR A 202 -9.38 6.88 3.75
CA TYR A 202 -9.63 5.47 3.45
C TYR A 202 -8.85 4.94 2.25
N ILE A 203 -8.37 5.82 1.37
CA ILE A 203 -7.70 5.45 0.11
C ILE A 203 -6.32 6.10 -0.02
N GLU A 204 -6.24 7.43 -0.08
CA GLU A 204 -5.01 8.09 -0.51
C GLU A 204 -3.87 7.91 0.48
N ARG A 205 -4.07 8.26 1.76
CA ARG A 205 -3.03 8.11 2.78
C ARG A 205 -2.63 6.66 3.03
N PRO A 206 -3.56 5.68 3.16
CA PRO A 206 -3.18 4.28 3.31
C PRO A 206 -2.33 3.73 2.17
N LEU A 207 -2.64 4.07 0.91
CA LEU A 207 -1.90 3.59 -0.24
C LEU A 207 -0.56 4.31 -0.41
N GLU A 208 -0.56 5.63 -0.27
CA GLU A 208 0.66 6.42 -0.44
C GLU A 208 1.68 6.14 0.67
N LEU A 209 1.24 6.03 1.92
CA LEU A 209 2.08 5.96 3.10
C LEU A 209 2.11 4.57 3.75
N SER A 210 1.71 3.53 3.02
CA SER A 210 1.75 2.15 3.54
C SER A 210 3.14 1.81 4.08
N ILE A 211 3.19 1.23 5.30
CA ILE A 211 4.42 0.80 6.00
C ILE A 211 5.41 1.92 6.33
N GLU A 212 5.09 3.19 6.04
CA GLU A 212 5.97 4.33 6.31
C GLU A 212 5.70 4.97 7.67
N GLY A 213 6.67 5.79 8.14
CA GLY A 213 6.59 6.51 9.41
C GLY A 213 6.55 5.61 10.64
N HIS A 214 6.42 6.22 11.80
CA HIS A 214 6.25 5.51 13.08
C HIS A 214 4.79 5.06 13.25
N ALA A 215 4.39 3.96 12.60
CA ALA A 215 3.01 3.47 12.60
C ALA A 215 2.01 4.54 12.14
N ILE A 216 2.33 5.25 11.06
CA ILE A 216 1.56 6.42 10.58
C ILE A 216 0.07 6.09 10.41
N ARG A 217 -0.26 4.87 9.95
CA ARG A 217 -1.65 4.45 9.79
C ARG A 217 -2.39 4.39 11.13
N GLN A 218 -1.75 3.87 12.18
CA GLN A 218 -2.34 3.81 13.51
C GLN A 218 -2.50 5.21 14.12
N ILE A 219 -1.53 6.09 13.89
CA ILE A 219 -1.59 7.50 14.30
C ILE A 219 -2.78 8.17 13.61
N ASP A 220 -2.93 8.02 12.31
CA ASP A 220 -4.03 8.58 11.52
C ASP A 220 -5.41 8.09 12.02
N LEU A 221 -5.59 6.78 12.17
CA LEU A 221 -6.85 6.22 12.66
C LEU A 221 -7.24 6.75 14.05
N ARG A 222 -6.24 6.93 14.92
CA ARG A 222 -6.42 7.42 16.26
C ARG A 222 -6.76 8.92 16.31
N ARG A 223 -6.00 9.77 15.57
CA ARG A 223 -6.26 11.22 15.53
C ARG A 223 -7.60 11.57 14.88
N TRP A 224 -8.10 10.73 13.98
CA TRP A 224 -9.45 10.86 13.39
C TRP A 224 -10.55 10.20 14.25
N GLY A 225 -10.20 9.45 15.29
CA GLY A 225 -11.17 8.77 16.18
C GLY A 225 -11.91 7.61 15.50
N ILE A 226 -11.37 7.02 14.44
CA ILE A 226 -12.06 6.03 13.61
C ILE A 226 -11.49 4.60 13.71
N THR A 227 -10.57 4.32 14.63
CA THR A 227 -9.88 3.03 14.70
C THR A 227 -10.85 1.86 14.82
N LYS A 228 -11.78 1.91 15.77
CA LYS A 228 -12.78 0.85 15.99
C LYS A 228 -13.67 0.65 14.75
N GLN A 229 -14.23 1.74 14.27
CA GLN A 229 -15.10 1.73 13.07
C GLN A 229 -14.36 1.15 11.85
N ARG A 230 -13.10 1.55 11.67
CA ARG A 230 -12.31 1.06 10.55
C ARG A 230 -12.01 -0.43 10.64
N PHE A 231 -11.66 -0.94 11.82
CA PHE A 231 -11.44 -2.38 12.01
C PHE A 231 -12.72 -3.18 11.77
N GLN A 232 -13.88 -2.69 12.25
CA GLN A 232 -15.18 -3.30 11.98
C GLN A 232 -15.50 -3.34 10.49
N TYR A 233 -15.29 -2.23 9.76
CA TYR A 233 -15.47 -2.21 8.32
C TYR A 233 -14.56 -3.20 7.60
N LEU A 234 -13.27 -3.24 7.95
CA LEU A 234 -12.29 -4.11 7.31
C LEU A 234 -12.53 -5.58 7.61
N SER A 235 -13.06 -5.93 8.79
CA SER A 235 -13.43 -7.31 9.14
C SER A 235 -14.59 -7.87 8.31
N GLN A 236 -15.37 -7.00 7.66
CA GLN A 236 -16.45 -7.40 6.76
C GLN A 236 -15.98 -7.57 5.32
N GLN A 237 -14.78 -7.10 4.97
CA GLN A 237 -14.22 -7.23 3.63
C GLN A 237 -13.72 -8.66 3.42
N LYS A 238 -14.18 -9.29 2.37
CA LYS A 238 -13.92 -10.70 2.08
C LYS A 238 -13.12 -10.82 0.79
N PHE A 239 -12.06 -11.59 0.84
CA PHE A 239 -11.16 -11.86 -0.28
C PHE A 239 -10.93 -13.35 -0.44
N THR A 240 -10.25 -13.72 -1.51
CA THR A 240 -9.84 -15.10 -1.77
C THR A 240 -8.59 -15.11 -2.63
N ASN A 241 -7.76 -16.12 -2.45
CA ASN A 241 -6.67 -16.46 -3.35
C ASN A 241 -6.96 -17.73 -4.17
N ALA A 242 -8.19 -18.21 -4.11
CA ALA A 242 -8.62 -19.30 -4.97
C ALA A 242 -8.78 -18.80 -6.40
N ASP A 243 -7.85 -19.20 -7.25
CA ASP A 243 -7.87 -18.83 -8.67
C ASP A 243 -8.85 -19.73 -9.41
N PRO A 244 -9.86 -19.17 -10.09
CA PRO A 244 -10.80 -19.96 -10.92
C PRO A 244 -10.09 -20.73 -12.05
N GLN A 245 -8.89 -20.30 -12.43
CA GLN A 245 -8.08 -20.93 -13.49
C GLN A 245 -7.02 -21.89 -12.94
N GLY A 246 -6.93 -22.05 -11.60
CA GLY A 246 -5.94 -22.89 -10.94
C GLY A 246 -4.61 -22.19 -10.67
N THR A 247 -3.78 -22.86 -9.87
CA THR A 247 -2.45 -22.40 -9.50
C THR A 247 -1.43 -23.50 -9.81
N PRO A 248 -0.29 -23.21 -10.45
CA PRO A 248 0.13 -21.91 -10.99
C PRO A 248 -0.71 -21.50 -12.20
N TYR A 249 -1.01 -20.22 -12.32
CA TYR A 249 -1.69 -19.74 -13.53
C TYR A 249 -0.71 -19.49 -14.66
N THR A 250 -1.22 -19.49 -15.90
CA THR A 250 -0.46 -19.13 -17.09
C THR A 250 -0.85 -17.75 -17.60
N THR A 251 0.09 -17.05 -18.18
CA THR A 251 -0.10 -15.76 -18.85
C THR A 251 0.71 -15.75 -20.14
N ILE A 252 0.37 -14.87 -21.05
CA ILE A 252 1.15 -14.68 -22.27
C ILE A 252 2.23 -13.63 -21.98
N GLY A 253 3.48 -14.01 -22.14
CA GLY A 253 4.62 -13.10 -22.03
C GLY A 253 4.69 -12.11 -23.17
N LYS A 254 5.57 -11.10 -23.06
CA LYS A 254 5.80 -10.08 -24.09
C LYS A 254 6.29 -10.65 -25.44
N ASP A 255 6.88 -11.83 -25.40
CA ASP A 255 7.34 -12.59 -26.59
C ASP A 255 6.23 -13.46 -27.22
N GLY A 256 5.00 -13.36 -26.71
CA GLY A 256 3.86 -14.14 -27.19
C GLY A 256 3.82 -15.58 -26.70
N LYS A 257 4.77 -16.00 -25.85
CA LYS A 257 4.82 -17.36 -25.29
C LYS A 257 4.07 -17.48 -23.98
N GLU A 258 3.56 -18.66 -23.72
CA GLU A 258 2.92 -18.97 -22.43
C GLU A 258 3.97 -19.07 -21.33
N VAL A 259 3.73 -18.39 -20.21
CA VAL A 259 4.61 -18.36 -19.05
C VAL A 259 3.81 -18.76 -17.81
N LYS A 260 4.28 -19.77 -17.10
CA LYS A 260 3.73 -20.15 -15.79
C LYS A 260 4.15 -19.15 -14.73
N ARG A 261 3.22 -18.79 -13.85
CA ARG A 261 3.45 -17.94 -12.69
C ARG A 261 3.22 -18.72 -11.41
N TRP A 262 4.10 -18.55 -10.44
CA TRP A 262 3.97 -19.07 -9.09
C TRP A 262 3.34 -18.01 -8.18
N GLY A 263 2.66 -18.49 -7.13
CA GLY A 263 1.91 -17.64 -6.22
C GLY A 263 0.44 -17.55 -6.59
N ALA A 264 -0.31 -16.89 -5.75
CA ALA A 264 -1.76 -16.76 -5.90
C ALA A 264 -2.14 -15.33 -6.28
N ARG A 265 -3.13 -15.20 -7.14
CA ARG A 265 -3.76 -13.90 -7.39
C ARG A 265 -4.83 -13.66 -6.34
N LEU A 266 -4.90 -12.43 -5.84
CA LEU A 266 -5.96 -12.04 -4.91
C LEU A 266 -7.17 -11.52 -5.66
N TYR A 267 -8.36 -11.95 -5.23
CA TYR A 267 -9.66 -11.57 -5.76
C TYR A 267 -10.60 -11.14 -4.64
N ARG A 268 -11.67 -10.44 -4.99
CA ARG A 268 -12.80 -10.28 -4.08
C ARG A 268 -13.54 -11.60 -3.96
N PHE A 269 -13.90 -11.95 -2.73
CA PHE A 269 -14.67 -13.16 -2.48
C PHE A 269 -16.09 -13.02 -3.06
N ASN A 270 -16.54 -14.07 -3.73
CA ASN A 270 -17.90 -14.18 -4.25
C ASN A 270 -18.47 -15.54 -3.84
N SER A 271 -19.48 -15.54 -2.99
CA SER A 271 -20.10 -16.77 -2.46
C SER A 271 -20.79 -17.65 -3.52
N THR A 272 -21.01 -17.12 -4.73
CA THR A 272 -21.58 -17.90 -5.84
C THR A 272 -20.56 -18.87 -6.45
N ILE A 273 -19.26 -18.52 -6.40
CA ILE A 273 -18.19 -19.28 -7.07
C ILE A 273 -17.10 -19.75 -6.11
N HIS A 274 -17.05 -19.24 -4.87
CA HIS A 274 -16.05 -19.62 -3.88
C HIS A 274 -16.71 -20.24 -2.65
N THR A 275 -16.05 -21.20 -2.06
CA THR A 275 -16.48 -21.82 -0.80
C THR A 275 -16.03 -20.98 0.41
N GLU A 276 -16.72 -21.12 1.55
CA GLU A 276 -16.34 -20.43 2.78
C GLU A 276 -14.90 -20.75 3.23
N ALA A 277 -14.40 -21.97 2.96
CA ALA A 277 -13.03 -22.37 3.27
C ALA A 277 -11.97 -21.61 2.45
N GLN A 278 -12.35 -20.98 1.33
CA GLN A 278 -11.48 -20.17 0.48
C GLN A 278 -11.50 -18.68 0.84
N LYS A 279 -12.30 -18.31 1.82
CA LYS A 279 -12.44 -16.93 2.25
C LYS A 279 -11.23 -16.48 3.08
N ILE A 280 -10.74 -15.29 2.77
CA ILE A 280 -9.70 -14.57 3.53
C ILE A 280 -10.34 -13.33 4.14
N VAL A 281 -10.16 -13.14 5.45
CA VAL A 281 -10.57 -11.94 6.20
C VAL A 281 -9.41 -11.53 7.11
N ASP A 282 -8.90 -10.32 6.94
CA ASP A 282 -7.66 -9.89 7.61
C ASP A 282 -7.89 -9.34 9.04
N TYR A 283 -9.05 -8.76 9.32
CA TYR A 283 -9.24 -7.87 10.46
C TYR A 283 -10.24 -8.39 11.51
N GLU A 284 -10.63 -9.67 11.46
CA GLU A 284 -11.58 -10.24 12.42
C GLU A 284 -11.09 -10.14 13.86
N GLN A 285 -9.82 -10.51 14.08
CA GLN A 285 -9.22 -10.44 15.43
C GLN A 285 -9.05 -8.99 15.90
N ALA A 286 -8.63 -8.09 15.01
CA ALA A 286 -8.49 -6.67 15.33
C ALA A 286 -9.86 -6.06 15.69
N ALA A 287 -10.90 -6.35 14.93
CA ALA A 287 -12.26 -5.86 15.19
C ALA A 287 -12.86 -6.43 16.48
N GLY A 288 -12.63 -7.73 16.75
CA GLY A 288 -13.15 -8.40 17.94
C GLY A 288 -12.45 -8.01 19.24
N ASN A 289 -11.13 -7.78 19.17
CA ASN A 289 -10.32 -7.55 20.37
C ASN A 289 -10.05 -6.06 20.65
N TYR A 290 -10.28 -5.15 19.71
CA TYR A 290 -9.99 -3.74 19.93
C TYR A 290 -10.92 -3.14 20.99
N ASN A 291 -10.34 -2.69 22.08
CA ASN A 291 -10.98 -1.92 23.14
C ASN A 291 -10.35 -0.52 23.18
N GLU A 292 -11.13 0.50 22.89
CA GLU A 292 -10.64 1.87 22.77
C GLU A 292 -10.02 2.38 24.06
N LYS A 293 -10.60 2.06 25.23
CA LYS A 293 -10.07 2.48 26.52
C LYS A 293 -8.70 1.87 26.85
N MET A 294 -8.43 0.67 26.31
CA MET A 294 -7.20 -0.07 26.60
C MET A 294 -6.14 0.05 25.49
N HIS A 295 -6.57 0.24 24.24
CA HIS A 295 -5.69 0.13 23.08
C HIS A 295 -5.47 1.45 22.32
N ALA A 296 -6.20 2.52 22.68
CA ALA A 296 -5.98 3.83 22.05
C ALA A 296 -4.61 4.42 22.39
N TYR A 297 -4.12 4.14 23.60
CA TYR A 297 -2.82 4.58 24.09
C TYR A 297 -2.11 3.43 24.81
N TYR A 298 -0.80 3.48 24.86
CA TYR A 298 -0.04 2.58 25.72
C TYR A 298 -0.39 2.85 27.18
N PRO A 299 -0.56 1.82 28.02
CA PRO A 299 -0.77 2.00 29.45
C PRO A 299 0.45 2.65 30.08
N ILE A 300 0.21 3.48 31.11
CA ILE A 300 1.30 3.98 31.93
C ILE A 300 1.95 2.78 32.64
N PRO A 301 3.28 2.64 32.62
CA PRO A 301 3.95 1.52 33.27
C PRO A 301 3.57 1.42 34.75
N ASN A 302 3.35 0.19 35.25
CA ASN A 302 2.94 -0.03 36.64
C ASN A 302 3.92 0.58 37.64
N GLY A 303 5.22 0.60 37.35
CA GLY A 303 6.22 1.25 38.19
C GLY A 303 5.94 2.73 38.40
N GLU A 304 5.50 3.43 37.35
CA GLU A 304 5.16 4.86 37.44
C GLU A 304 3.86 5.10 38.22
N THR A 305 2.85 4.26 37.99
CA THR A 305 1.59 4.38 38.74
C THR A 305 1.75 4.06 40.21
N MET A 306 2.62 3.13 40.58
CA MET A 306 2.95 2.81 41.95
C MET A 306 3.76 3.93 42.64
N ALA A 307 4.67 4.57 41.91
CA ALA A 307 5.50 5.66 42.44
C ALA A 307 4.75 7.00 42.53
N ASN A 308 3.69 7.19 41.75
CA ASN A 308 2.92 8.43 41.72
C ASN A 308 1.40 8.16 41.86
N PRO A 309 0.86 8.22 43.08
CA PRO A 309 -0.56 7.97 43.33
C PRO A 309 -1.54 8.86 42.56
N ASN A 310 -1.10 10.05 42.11
CA ASN A 310 -1.93 10.96 41.31
C ASN A 310 -2.25 10.44 39.92
N LEU A 311 -1.57 9.39 39.46
CA LEU A 311 -1.84 8.75 38.18
C LEU A 311 -3.01 7.75 38.22
N TYR A 312 -3.47 7.34 39.42
CA TYR A 312 -4.62 6.45 39.57
C TYR A 312 -5.98 7.13 39.34
N ASN A 313 -6.04 8.45 39.38
CA ASN A 313 -7.29 9.22 39.39
C ASN A 313 -7.58 9.93 38.06
N LYS A 314 -7.04 9.44 36.93
CA LYS A 314 -7.34 10.00 35.60
C LYS A 314 -8.05 9.01 34.68
#